data_7ba1193b9921880528b9043590d84f28
#
_entry.id   7ba1193b9921880528b9043590d84f28
#
_cell.length_a   1.000
_cell.length_b   1.000
_cell.length_c   1.000
_cell.angle_alpha   90.00
_cell.angle_beta   90.00
_cell.angle_gamma   90.00
#
_symmetry.space_group_name_H-M   'P 1'
#
loop_
_entity.id
_entity.type
_entity.pdbx_description
1 polymer ?
#
loop_
_entity_poly.entity_id
_entity_poly.type
_entity_poly.pdbx_seq_one_letter_code
_entity_poly.pdbx_strand_id
1 'polypeptide(L)'
;MKVGILADSHDNLNAIQKALDRFSKEGVECILHAGDFVAPFAMKELLKPGIRLVGVFGNNDGEKSGLRELCREVHEPPYLFELAGRNILLTHYKERVREKLTRQTDVVIYGHTHEFEIKEGQPLYINPGECGGWLFGRASAAILNLESLEAHVVFL
;
A
#
# COMPACT_ATOMS: atom_id res chain seq x y z
N MET A 1 16.46 1.49 1.16
CA MET A 1 15.19 2.24 1.19
C MET A 1 14.14 1.43 1.93
N LYS A 2 13.51 2.05 2.95
CA LYS A 2 12.34 1.44 3.62
C LYS A 2 11.05 2.02 3.06
N VAL A 3 10.08 1.16 2.79
CA VAL A 3 8.74 1.54 2.32
C VAL A 3 7.68 1.10 3.30
N GLY A 4 6.70 1.98 3.55
CA GLY A 4 5.49 1.66 4.29
C GLY A 4 4.41 1.18 3.32
N ILE A 5 3.70 0.14 3.67
CA ILE A 5 2.66 -0.45 2.83
C ILE A 5 1.33 -0.38 3.55
N LEU A 6 0.32 0.17 2.88
CA LEU A 6 -1.05 0.28 3.33
C LEU A 6 -2.02 -0.30 2.31
N ALA A 7 -3.16 -0.75 2.76
CA ALA A 7 -4.34 -1.07 1.98
C ALA A 7 -5.60 -0.84 2.80
N ASP A 8 -6.74 -0.69 2.15
CA ASP A 8 -8.05 -0.74 2.80
C ASP A 8 -8.14 0.23 3.99
N SER A 9 -7.72 1.49 3.77
CA SER A 9 -7.73 2.53 4.81
C SER A 9 -9.14 3.08 5.09
N HIS A 10 -10.05 2.99 4.10
CA HIS A 10 -11.48 3.25 4.23
C HIS A 10 -11.79 4.49 5.10
N ASP A 11 -11.15 5.62 4.77
CA ASP A 11 -11.36 6.91 5.43
C ASP A 11 -11.11 6.94 6.96
N ASN A 12 -10.48 5.91 7.53
CA ASN A 12 -10.15 5.91 8.95
C ASN A 12 -8.92 6.79 9.23
N LEU A 13 -9.15 8.10 9.43
CA LEU A 13 -8.08 9.08 9.66
C LEU A 13 -7.23 8.74 10.91
N ASN A 14 -7.85 8.19 11.96
CA ASN A 14 -7.12 7.82 13.17
C ASN A 14 -6.14 6.66 12.91
N ALA A 15 -6.55 5.66 12.14
CA ALA A 15 -5.70 4.54 11.77
C ALA A 15 -4.60 5.00 10.79
N ILE A 16 -4.94 5.84 9.81
CA ILE A 16 -3.96 6.46 8.91
C ILE A 16 -2.90 7.21 9.72
N GLN A 17 -3.29 8.07 10.68
CA GLN A 17 -2.34 8.82 11.50
C GLN A 17 -1.41 7.90 12.29
N LYS A 18 -1.93 6.84 12.89
CA LYS A 18 -1.11 5.85 13.62
C LYS A 18 -0.11 5.15 12.69
N ALA A 19 -0.54 4.81 11.45
CA ALA A 19 0.35 4.23 10.45
C ALA A 19 1.48 5.20 10.09
N LEU A 20 1.16 6.48 9.84
CA LEU A 20 2.14 7.53 9.53
C LEU A 20 3.12 7.75 10.68
N ASP A 21 2.64 7.77 11.93
CA ASP A 21 3.49 7.88 13.13
C ASP A 21 4.44 6.68 13.24
N ARG A 22 3.94 5.48 12.93
CA ARG A 22 4.77 4.27 12.89
C ARG A 22 5.81 4.35 11.80
N PHE A 23 5.43 4.75 10.59
CA PHE A 23 6.33 4.89 9.45
C PHE A 23 7.43 5.92 9.71
N SER A 24 7.08 7.04 10.34
CA SER A 24 8.07 8.05 10.75
C SER A 24 9.12 7.49 11.71
N LYS A 25 8.69 6.74 12.73
CA LYS A 25 9.60 6.10 13.72
C LYS A 25 10.52 5.06 13.08
N GLU A 26 10.06 4.36 12.05
CA GLU A 26 10.82 3.34 11.32
C GLU A 26 11.70 3.90 10.21
N GLY A 27 11.60 5.20 9.92
CA GLY A 27 12.35 5.85 8.84
C GLY A 27 11.88 5.45 7.45
N VAL A 28 10.56 5.33 7.26
CA VAL A 28 9.97 5.06 5.95
C VAL A 28 10.15 6.27 5.02
N GLU A 29 10.60 6.01 3.80
CA GLU A 29 10.94 7.00 2.79
C GLU A 29 9.90 7.11 1.65
N CYS A 30 9.03 6.10 1.52
CA CYS A 30 7.96 6.06 0.52
C CYS A 30 6.77 5.26 1.06
N ILE A 31 5.55 5.64 0.70
CA ILE A 31 4.32 4.89 1.00
C ILE A 31 3.81 4.23 -0.26
N LEU A 32 3.48 2.93 -0.18
CA LEU A 32 2.77 2.19 -1.21
C LEU A 32 1.37 1.86 -0.69
N HIS A 33 0.32 2.23 -1.43
CA HIS A 33 -1.06 1.99 -1.02
C HIS A 33 -1.79 1.12 -2.04
N ALA A 34 -2.23 -0.04 -1.60
CA ALA A 34 -2.82 -1.07 -2.46
C ALA A 34 -4.35 -0.92 -2.66
N GLY A 35 -4.87 0.30 -2.56
CA GLY A 35 -6.27 0.61 -2.89
C GLY A 35 -7.21 0.75 -1.70
N ASP A 36 -8.42 1.21 -1.99
CA ASP A 36 -9.47 1.53 -1.03
C ASP A 36 -9.06 2.65 -0.05
N PHE A 37 -8.70 3.81 -0.63
CA PHE A 37 -8.59 5.09 0.09
C PHE A 37 -9.96 5.61 0.50
N VAL A 38 -10.89 5.59 -0.44
CA VAL A 38 -12.26 6.04 -0.55
C VAL A 38 -12.37 7.53 -0.92
N ALA A 39 -12.13 8.45 -0.02
CA ALA A 39 -12.36 9.87 -0.26
C ALA A 39 -11.08 10.73 -0.30
N PRO A 40 -11.09 11.84 -1.04
CA PRO A 40 -9.92 12.74 -1.16
C PRO A 40 -9.40 13.29 0.18
N PHE A 41 -10.23 13.42 1.22
CA PHE A 41 -9.76 13.92 2.51
C PHE A 41 -8.82 12.92 3.21
N ALA A 42 -9.02 11.62 3.04
CA ALA A 42 -8.10 10.58 3.54
C ALA A 42 -6.75 10.65 2.82
N MET A 43 -6.76 10.91 1.50
CA MET A 43 -5.55 11.15 0.73
C MET A 43 -4.76 12.36 1.25
N LYS A 44 -5.43 13.46 1.62
CA LYS A 44 -4.77 14.63 2.23
C LYS A 44 -4.03 14.27 3.51
N GLU A 45 -4.60 13.38 4.34
CA GLU A 45 -3.93 12.88 5.54
C GLU A 45 -2.67 12.09 5.19
N LEU A 46 -2.75 11.16 4.25
CA LEU A 46 -1.62 10.35 3.79
C LEU A 46 -0.46 11.18 3.21
N LEU A 47 -0.76 12.34 2.63
CA LEU A 47 0.24 13.23 2.04
C LEU A 47 0.89 14.21 3.02
N LYS A 48 0.40 14.33 4.27
CA LYS A 48 0.94 15.26 5.28
C LYS A 48 2.43 15.10 5.57
N PRO A 49 3.00 13.89 5.63
CA PRO A 49 4.44 13.74 5.85
C PRO A 49 5.33 14.32 4.77
N GLY A 50 4.79 14.61 3.57
CA GLY A 50 5.57 15.09 2.43
C GLY A 50 6.50 14.05 1.81
N ILE A 51 6.34 12.76 2.15
CA ILE A 51 7.05 11.65 1.52
C ILE A 51 6.28 11.16 0.29
N ARG A 52 6.99 10.54 -0.65
CA ARG A 52 6.38 10.00 -1.87
C ARG A 52 5.31 8.96 -1.54
N LEU A 53 4.16 9.05 -2.22
CA LEU A 53 3.12 8.04 -2.16
C LEU A 53 2.84 7.53 -3.58
N VAL A 54 2.87 6.22 -3.76
CA VAL A 54 2.42 5.53 -4.98
C VAL A 54 1.27 4.62 -4.60
N GLY A 55 0.16 4.70 -5.35
CA GLY A 55 -1.01 3.90 -5.03
C GLY A 55 -1.70 3.33 -6.26
N VAL A 56 -2.64 2.43 -6.01
CA VAL A 56 -3.59 1.95 -7.00
C VAL A 56 -5.00 2.11 -6.47
N PHE A 57 -5.98 2.19 -7.38
CA PHE A 57 -7.38 2.20 -6.96
C PHE A 57 -7.87 0.83 -6.52
N GLY A 58 -8.75 0.82 -5.53
CA GLY A 58 -9.55 -0.33 -5.14
C GLY A 58 -11.00 -0.21 -5.62
N ASN A 59 -11.87 -1.10 -5.16
CA ASN A 59 -13.28 -1.12 -5.56
C ASN A 59 -14.13 -0.04 -4.88
N ASN A 60 -13.70 0.46 -3.73
CA ASN A 60 -14.42 1.50 -3.01
C ASN A 60 -13.94 2.93 -3.36
N ASP A 61 -12.95 3.08 -4.23
CA ASP A 61 -12.43 4.37 -4.68
C ASP A 61 -13.33 4.98 -5.76
N GLY A 62 -14.44 5.60 -5.35
CA GLY A 62 -15.41 6.22 -6.26
C GLY A 62 -14.97 7.58 -6.80
N GLU A 63 -14.29 8.40 -6.00
CA GLU A 63 -13.84 9.75 -6.37
C GLU A 63 -12.43 9.76 -6.98
N LYS A 64 -12.21 8.91 -7.99
CA LYS A 64 -10.89 8.75 -8.64
C LYS A 64 -10.27 10.05 -9.15
N SER A 65 -11.08 10.95 -9.69
CA SER A 65 -10.60 12.26 -10.17
C SER A 65 -10.05 13.11 -9.03
N GLY A 66 -10.77 13.21 -7.91
CA GLY A 66 -10.33 13.95 -6.73
C GLY A 66 -9.08 13.35 -6.07
N LEU A 67 -8.98 12.03 -6.04
CA LEU A 67 -7.78 11.33 -5.56
C LEU A 67 -6.56 11.63 -6.45
N ARG A 68 -6.72 11.61 -7.79
CA ARG A 68 -5.65 11.92 -8.75
C ARG A 68 -5.24 13.39 -8.75
N GLU A 69 -6.15 14.31 -8.48
CA GLU A 69 -5.83 15.72 -8.32
C GLU A 69 -4.85 15.95 -7.16
N LEU A 70 -5.03 15.23 -6.06
CA LEU A 70 -4.17 15.31 -4.88
C LEU A 70 -2.86 14.53 -5.05
N CYS A 71 -2.91 13.35 -5.65
CA CYS A 71 -1.75 12.48 -5.86
C CYS A 71 -1.78 11.88 -7.28
N ARG A 72 -0.91 12.39 -8.15
CA ARG A 72 -0.81 11.92 -9.55
C ARG A 72 -0.26 10.50 -9.68
N GLU A 73 0.38 9.99 -8.63
CA GLU A 73 0.93 8.64 -8.59
C GLU A 73 -0.09 7.59 -8.09
N VAL A 74 -1.39 7.83 -8.26
CA VAL A 74 -2.45 6.83 -8.07
C VAL A 74 -2.89 6.30 -9.44
N HIS A 75 -2.73 5.01 -9.65
CA HIS A 75 -2.87 4.33 -10.94
C HIS A 75 -4.03 3.32 -10.95
N GLU A 76 -4.45 2.91 -12.16
CA GLU A 76 -5.34 1.76 -12.29
C GLU A 76 -4.56 0.46 -12.00
N PRO A 77 -5.11 -0.44 -11.15
CA PRO A 77 -4.45 -1.72 -10.88
C PRO A 77 -4.61 -2.71 -12.05
N PRO A 78 -3.68 -3.64 -12.24
CA PRO A 78 -2.37 -3.72 -11.59
C PRO A 78 -1.37 -2.73 -12.20
N TYR A 79 -0.47 -2.19 -11.38
CA TYR A 79 0.56 -1.24 -11.77
C TYR A 79 1.95 -1.81 -11.50
N LEU A 80 2.76 -1.97 -12.55
CA LEU A 80 4.15 -2.43 -12.46
C LEU A 80 5.08 -1.24 -12.62
N PHE A 81 6.00 -1.05 -11.69
CA PHE A 81 6.96 0.05 -11.69
C PHE A 81 8.25 -0.34 -10.97
N GLU A 82 9.30 0.46 -11.20
CA GLU A 82 10.57 0.30 -10.50
C GLU A 82 10.68 1.30 -9.35
N LEU A 83 11.17 0.83 -8.20
CA LEU A 83 11.50 1.65 -7.03
C LEU A 83 12.80 1.14 -6.40
N ALA A 84 13.81 2.00 -6.30
CA ALA A 84 15.12 1.67 -5.73
C ALA A 84 15.74 0.38 -6.32
N GLY A 85 15.62 0.19 -7.64
CA GLY A 85 16.17 -0.96 -8.36
C GLY A 85 15.36 -2.26 -8.20
N ARG A 86 14.14 -2.20 -7.65
CA ARG A 86 13.22 -3.34 -7.52
C ARG A 86 11.98 -3.15 -8.38
N ASN A 87 11.58 -4.21 -9.07
CA ASN A 87 10.34 -4.24 -9.84
C ASN A 87 9.19 -4.63 -8.92
N ILE A 88 8.27 -3.68 -8.68
CA ILE A 88 7.13 -3.83 -7.78
C ILE A 88 5.85 -3.90 -8.60
N LEU A 89 5.06 -4.94 -8.38
CA LEU A 89 3.71 -5.06 -8.90
C LEU A 89 2.71 -4.72 -7.80
N LEU A 90 2.05 -3.58 -7.94
CA LEU A 90 1.05 -3.09 -7.00
C LEU A 90 -0.36 -3.29 -7.59
N THR A 91 -1.24 -3.92 -6.84
CA THR A 91 -2.62 -4.17 -7.24
C THR A 91 -3.55 -4.15 -6.03
N HIS A 92 -4.85 -3.98 -6.25
CA HIS A 92 -5.81 -4.15 -5.16
C HIS A 92 -6.22 -5.63 -5.03
N TYR A 93 -6.40 -6.32 -6.17
CA TYR A 93 -6.87 -7.70 -6.22
C TYR A 93 -5.74 -8.68 -6.49
N LYS A 94 -5.61 -9.71 -5.65
CA LYS A 94 -4.59 -10.78 -5.79
C LYS A 94 -4.72 -11.54 -7.12
N GLU A 95 -5.94 -11.81 -7.57
CA GLU A 95 -6.21 -12.54 -8.83
C GLU A 95 -5.78 -11.78 -10.08
N ARG A 96 -5.66 -10.45 -10.01
CA ARG A 96 -5.21 -9.62 -11.12
C ARG A 96 -3.68 -9.58 -11.29
N VAL A 97 -2.93 -10.10 -10.34
CA VAL A 97 -1.45 -10.17 -10.39
C VAL A 97 -0.96 -10.75 -11.72
N ARG A 98 -1.57 -11.84 -12.18
CA ARG A 98 -1.21 -12.54 -13.43
C ARG A 98 -1.28 -11.66 -14.69
N GLU A 99 -2.02 -10.55 -14.68
CA GLU A 99 -2.16 -9.64 -15.83
C GLU A 99 -0.84 -8.94 -16.19
N LYS A 100 0.00 -8.65 -15.18
CA LYS A 100 1.27 -7.93 -15.36
C LYS A 100 2.48 -8.57 -14.66
N LEU A 101 2.33 -9.75 -14.08
CA LEU A 101 3.44 -10.48 -13.47
C LEU A 101 4.50 -10.83 -14.52
N THR A 102 5.75 -10.54 -14.23
CA THR A 102 6.90 -10.89 -15.07
C THR A 102 7.93 -11.70 -14.29
N ARG A 103 8.90 -12.31 -14.99
CA ARG A 103 10.03 -12.99 -14.33
C ARG A 103 10.96 -12.06 -13.57
N GLN A 104 10.87 -10.75 -13.85
CA GLN A 104 11.69 -9.70 -13.21
C GLN A 104 10.99 -9.06 -12.03
N THR A 105 9.72 -9.42 -11.73
CA THR A 105 9.00 -8.88 -10.58
C THR A 105 9.66 -9.37 -9.30
N ASP A 106 10.09 -8.45 -8.44
CA ASP A 106 10.72 -8.75 -7.14
C ASP A 106 9.67 -8.84 -6.03
N VAL A 107 8.68 -7.94 -6.05
CA VAL A 107 7.67 -7.81 -5.00
C VAL A 107 6.27 -7.66 -5.61
N VAL A 108 5.31 -8.36 -5.07
CA VAL A 108 3.87 -8.22 -5.34
C VAL A 108 3.18 -7.70 -4.09
N ILE A 109 2.49 -6.57 -4.21
CA ILE A 109 1.73 -5.95 -3.11
C ILE A 109 0.25 -5.91 -3.50
N TYR A 110 -0.62 -6.32 -2.59
CA TYR A 110 -2.07 -6.33 -2.82
C TYR A 110 -2.84 -6.07 -1.51
N GLY A 111 -4.15 -5.80 -1.63
CA GLY A 111 -5.08 -5.57 -0.51
C GLY A 111 -6.34 -6.41 -0.64
N HIS A 112 -7.51 -5.79 -0.44
CA HIS A 112 -8.86 -6.29 -0.67
C HIS A 112 -9.35 -7.38 0.29
N THR A 113 -8.52 -8.34 0.69
CA THR A 113 -8.94 -9.44 1.58
C THR A 113 -9.06 -8.99 3.03
N HIS A 114 -8.49 -7.83 3.38
CA HIS A 114 -8.35 -7.28 4.74
C HIS A 114 -7.51 -8.16 5.69
N GLU A 115 -6.96 -9.25 5.20
CA GLU A 115 -6.11 -10.18 5.95
C GLU A 115 -4.64 -9.96 5.57
N PHE A 116 -3.78 -9.80 6.56
CA PHE A 116 -2.35 -9.64 6.29
C PHE A 116 -1.72 -10.97 5.83
N GLU A 117 -0.83 -10.87 4.85
CA GLU A 117 -0.03 -12.00 4.37
C GLU A 117 1.38 -11.51 4.01
N ILE A 118 2.41 -12.20 4.47
CA ILE A 118 3.76 -12.11 3.93
C ILE A 118 4.17 -13.50 3.51
N LYS A 119 4.36 -13.69 2.21
CA LYS A 119 4.76 -14.97 1.64
C LYS A 119 6.10 -14.81 0.94
N GLU A 120 7.12 -15.39 1.53
CA GLU A 120 8.47 -15.42 0.97
C GLU A 120 8.50 -16.17 -0.37
N GLY A 121 9.37 -15.72 -1.27
CA GLY A 121 9.55 -16.32 -2.59
C GLY A 121 10.08 -15.31 -3.61
N GLN A 122 10.06 -15.73 -4.87
CA GLN A 122 10.39 -14.90 -6.02
C GLN A 122 9.19 -14.89 -6.98
N PRO A 123 8.36 -13.82 -6.93
CA PRO A 123 8.47 -12.63 -6.08
C PRO A 123 8.05 -12.85 -4.62
N LEU A 124 8.43 -11.88 -3.75
CA LEU A 124 7.88 -11.73 -2.40
C LEU A 124 6.44 -11.20 -2.50
N TYR A 125 5.48 -11.85 -1.83
CA TYR A 125 4.09 -11.38 -1.78
C TYR A 125 3.78 -10.72 -0.44
N ILE A 126 3.14 -9.55 -0.48
CA ILE A 126 2.77 -8.78 0.72
C ILE A 126 1.33 -8.30 0.60
N ASN A 127 0.50 -8.63 1.60
CA ASN A 127 -0.72 -7.93 1.92
C ASN A 127 -0.56 -7.30 3.31
N PRO A 128 -0.67 -5.98 3.47
CA PRO A 128 -0.47 -5.34 4.77
C PRO A 128 -1.63 -5.58 5.75
N GLY A 129 -2.72 -6.19 5.30
CA GLY A 129 -3.99 -6.23 6.01
C GLY A 129 -4.78 -4.94 5.84
N GLU A 130 -5.79 -4.77 6.67
CA GLU A 130 -6.69 -3.61 6.66
C GLU A 130 -6.14 -2.48 7.53
N CYS A 131 -5.77 -1.36 6.90
CA CYS A 131 -5.36 -0.17 7.67
C CYS A 131 -6.54 0.41 8.46
N GLY A 132 -7.75 0.37 7.90
CA GLY A 132 -8.96 0.87 8.55
C GLY A 132 -9.38 0.13 9.81
N GLY A 133 -9.11 -1.17 9.89
CA GLY A 133 -9.46 -2.00 11.04
C GLY A 133 -10.96 -2.18 11.28
N TRP A 134 -11.79 -1.92 10.25
CA TRP A 134 -13.25 -1.96 10.38
C TRP A 134 -13.82 -3.38 10.42
N LEU A 135 -13.27 -4.25 9.56
CA LEU A 135 -13.85 -5.58 9.36
C LEU A 135 -13.48 -6.55 10.50
N PHE A 136 -12.21 -6.54 10.91
CA PHE A 136 -11.71 -7.47 11.92
C PHE A 136 -11.35 -6.78 13.25
N GLY A 137 -11.64 -5.47 13.41
CA GLY A 137 -11.31 -4.71 14.61
C GLY A 137 -9.80 -4.58 14.88
N ARG A 138 -8.96 -4.83 13.87
CA ARG A 138 -7.50 -4.87 14.00
C ARG A 138 -6.83 -4.18 12.82
N ALA A 139 -6.46 -2.94 13.04
CA ALA A 139 -5.76 -2.14 12.04
C ALA A 139 -4.31 -2.59 11.89
N SER A 140 -3.82 -2.68 10.64
CA SER A 140 -2.46 -3.10 10.32
C SER A 140 -1.87 -2.38 9.12
N ALA A 141 -0.56 -2.43 9.02
CA ALA A 141 0.26 -1.98 7.91
C ALA A 141 1.45 -2.92 7.75
N ALA A 142 2.25 -2.75 6.71
CA ALA A 142 3.51 -3.48 6.61
C ALA A 142 4.68 -2.51 6.36
N ILE A 143 5.88 -2.94 6.70
CA ILE A 143 7.13 -2.25 6.39
C ILE A 143 8.03 -3.21 5.63
N LEU A 144 8.57 -2.75 4.50
CA LEU A 144 9.47 -3.51 3.64
C LEU A 144 10.79 -2.78 3.49
N ASN A 145 11.90 -3.46 3.67
CA ASN A 145 13.21 -3.00 3.25
C ASN A 145 13.47 -3.50 1.82
N LEU A 146 13.54 -2.59 0.84
CA LEU A 146 13.75 -2.94 -0.57
C LEU A 146 15.16 -3.48 -0.87
N GLU A 147 16.14 -3.23 -0.03
CA GLU A 147 17.50 -3.75 -0.22
C GLU A 147 17.56 -5.24 0.13
N SER A 148 17.09 -5.60 1.35
CA SER A 148 17.12 -6.99 1.85
C SER A 148 15.91 -7.81 1.45
N LEU A 149 14.81 -7.19 0.99
CA LEU A 149 13.48 -7.79 0.76
C LEU A 149 12.86 -8.38 2.04
N GLU A 150 13.28 -7.90 3.21
CA GLU A 150 12.66 -8.27 4.49
C GLU A 150 11.43 -7.40 4.74
N ALA A 151 10.32 -8.04 5.04
CA ALA A 151 9.05 -7.38 5.34
C ALA A 151 8.46 -7.87 6.66
N HIS A 152 7.75 -6.99 7.35
CA HIS A 152 7.00 -7.36 8.56
C HIS A 152 5.72 -6.54 8.69
N VAL A 153 4.72 -7.15 9.33
CA VAL A 153 3.44 -6.48 9.65
C VAL A 153 3.58 -5.71 10.96
N VAL A 154 2.97 -4.54 11.01
CA VAL A 154 2.85 -3.71 12.21
C VAL A 154 1.37 -3.47 12.52
N PHE A 155 0.99 -3.61 13.80
CA PHE A 155 -0.37 -3.30 14.27
C PHE A 155 -0.42 -1.85 14.76
N LEU A 156 -1.57 -1.20 14.51
CA LEU A 156 -1.78 0.25 14.66
C LEU A 156 -2.61 0.63 15.89
#